data_59884de898ea767d956c264109bd2657
#
_entry.id   59884de898ea767d956c264109bd2657
#
_cell.length_a   1.000
_cell.length_b   1.000
_cell.length_c   1.000
_cell.angle_alpha   90.00
_cell.angle_beta   90.00
_cell.angle_gamma   90.00
#
_symmetry.space_group_name_H-M   'P 1'
#
loop_
_entity.id
_entity.type
_entity.pdbx_description
1 polymer ?
#
loop_
_entity_poly.entity_id
_entity_poly.type
_entity_poly.pdbx_seq_one_letter_code
_entity_poly.pdbx_strand_id
1 'polypeptide(L)'
;MQKAIFLDRDGVLLNDAGQYYIYKTDDIIINNGVIDALKRFTDMGFLLIVISNQGGIAKQIYTKEDVEKIHSELKKQFEIEGINITEYYYCPHHSDVEKCLCRKPEPLLIEKALARFNIDPDKSFMIGDNKRDIEAAKKVGLSGIKIKPNQNLLDVLPHINA
;
A
#
# COMPACT_ATOMS: atom_id res chain seq x y z
N MET A 1 3.93 9.25 19.69
CA MET A 1 3.31 8.43 18.64
C MET A 1 3.78 8.92 17.29
N GLN A 2 3.98 8.01 16.35
CA GLN A 2 4.40 8.32 14.97
C GLN A 2 3.17 8.57 14.08
N LYS A 3 3.38 9.12 12.91
CA LYS A 3 2.34 9.24 11.87
C LYS A 3 2.78 8.49 10.61
N ALA A 4 1.84 7.98 9.85
CA ALA A 4 2.13 7.14 8.69
C ALA A 4 1.22 7.46 7.49
N ILE A 5 1.76 7.23 6.31
CA ILE A 5 1.00 7.09 5.08
C ILE A 5 0.94 5.59 4.76
N PHE A 6 -0.25 5.04 4.79
CA PHE A 6 -0.55 3.70 4.34
C PHE A 6 -0.89 3.74 2.85
N LEU A 7 -0.36 2.82 2.08
CA LEU A 7 -0.44 2.84 0.63
C LEU A 7 -0.86 1.47 0.11
N ASP A 8 -1.86 1.43 -0.77
CA ASP A 8 -2.08 0.24 -1.58
C ASP A 8 -0.92 0.09 -2.58
N ARG A 9 -0.68 -1.12 -3.05
CA ARG A 9 0.41 -1.40 -3.99
C ARG A 9 -0.03 -1.25 -5.43
N ASP A 10 -0.93 -2.12 -5.89
CA ASP A 10 -1.35 -2.17 -7.29
C ASP A 10 -2.39 -1.07 -7.56
N GLY A 11 -2.14 -0.28 -8.59
CA GLY A 11 -2.96 0.88 -8.92
C GLY A 11 -2.61 2.16 -8.16
N VAL A 12 -1.71 2.10 -7.17
CA VAL A 12 -1.20 3.26 -6.41
C VAL A 12 0.30 3.41 -6.61
N LEU A 13 1.11 2.51 -6.08
CA LEU A 13 2.57 2.51 -6.28
C LEU A 13 2.94 1.96 -7.65
N LEU A 14 2.31 0.86 -8.06
CA LEU A 14 2.56 0.17 -9.31
C LEU A 14 1.44 0.39 -10.31
N ASN A 15 1.82 0.62 -11.56
CA ASN A 15 0.88 0.70 -12.67
C ASN A 15 0.34 -0.72 -12.97
N ASP A 16 -0.98 -0.88 -12.85
CA ASP A 16 -1.68 -2.14 -13.12
C ASP A 16 -2.52 -2.10 -14.40
N ALA A 17 -2.36 -1.08 -15.21
CA ALA A 17 -3.07 -0.95 -16.47
C ALA A 17 -2.75 -2.13 -17.40
N GLY A 18 -3.79 -2.86 -17.81
CA GLY A 18 -3.65 -4.02 -18.68
C GLY A 18 -3.23 -5.31 -17.95
N GLN A 19 -3.02 -5.28 -16.65
CA GLN A 19 -2.65 -6.45 -15.86
C GLN A 19 -3.44 -6.49 -14.56
N TYR A 20 -4.24 -7.54 -14.38
CA TYR A 20 -4.99 -7.70 -13.13
C TYR A 20 -4.07 -8.09 -11.95
N TYR A 21 -3.02 -8.90 -12.21
CA TYR A 21 -2.05 -9.31 -11.20
C TYR A 21 -0.63 -8.93 -11.64
N ILE A 22 0.11 -8.28 -10.75
CA ILE A 22 1.54 -7.98 -10.94
C ILE A 22 2.33 -8.90 -10.02
N TYR A 23 2.98 -9.91 -10.58
CA TYR A 23 3.74 -10.91 -9.84
C TYR A 23 5.09 -11.27 -10.46
N LYS A 24 5.43 -10.68 -11.61
CA LYS A 24 6.74 -10.81 -12.24
C LYS A 24 7.51 -9.50 -12.07
N THR A 25 8.78 -9.58 -11.72
CA THR A 25 9.62 -8.38 -11.54
C THR A 25 9.73 -7.54 -12.80
N ASP A 26 9.69 -8.18 -13.99
CA ASP A 26 9.71 -7.47 -15.27
C ASP A 26 8.47 -6.62 -15.54
N ASP A 27 7.38 -6.87 -14.81
CA ASP A 27 6.12 -6.13 -14.96
C ASP A 27 6.03 -4.93 -14.00
N ILE A 28 7.06 -4.67 -13.21
CA ILE A 28 7.09 -3.54 -12.26
C ILE A 28 7.22 -2.24 -13.05
N ILE A 29 6.18 -1.42 -12.97
CA ILE A 29 6.19 -0.04 -13.46
C ILE A 29 5.71 0.85 -12.32
N ILE A 30 6.61 1.66 -11.78
CA ILE A 30 6.27 2.63 -10.73
C ILE A 30 5.45 3.77 -11.34
N ASN A 31 4.30 4.07 -10.76
CA ASN A 31 3.41 5.11 -11.25
C ASN A 31 4.06 6.51 -11.20
N ASN A 32 3.59 7.39 -12.08
CA ASN A 32 4.02 8.79 -12.10
C ASN A 32 3.78 9.47 -10.75
N GLY A 33 4.75 10.24 -10.32
CA GLY A 33 4.69 11.02 -9.09
C GLY A 33 4.96 10.23 -7.81
N VAL A 34 5.07 8.91 -7.87
CA VAL A 34 5.30 8.07 -6.67
C VAL A 34 6.61 8.44 -5.98
N ILE A 35 7.71 8.45 -6.72
CA ILE A 35 9.03 8.74 -6.14
C ILE A 35 9.02 10.10 -5.42
N ASP A 36 8.55 11.14 -6.10
CA ASP A 36 8.53 12.50 -5.54
C ASP A 36 7.55 12.60 -4.35
N ALA A 37 6.39 11.97 -4.45
CA ALA A 37 5.41 11.97 -3.35
C ALA A 37 5.95 11.25 -2.11
N LEU A 38 6.56 10.08 -2.27
CA LEU A 38 7.12 9.32 -1.14
C LEU A 38 8.25 10.10 -0.46
N LYS A 39 9.11 10.78 -1.22
CA LYS A 39 10.14 11.68 -0.66
C LYS A 39 9.49 12.79 0.17
N ARG A 40 8.46 13.42 -0.35
CA ARG A 40 7.72 14.48 0.37
C ARG A 40 7.10 13.97 1.65
N PHE A 41 6.44 12.80 1.62
CA PHE A 41 5.87 12.21 2.84
C PHE A 41 6.94 11.93 3.89
N THR A 42 8.10 11.43 3.46
CA THR A 42 9.25 11.19 4.35
C THR A 42 9.74 12.49 4.96
N ASP A 43 9.92 13.55 4.16
CA ASP A 43 10.34 14.88 4.63
C ASP A 43 9.35 15.49 5.60
N MET A 44 8.06 15.19 5.44
CA MET A 44 7.00 15.60 6.37
C MET A 44 6.96 14.75 7.65
N GLY A 45 7.82 13.74 7.77
CA GLY A 45 7.94 12.90 8.96
C GLY A 45 6.99 11.70 9.02
N PHE A 46 6.41 11.29 7.90
CA PHE A 46 5.55 10.10 7.84
C PHE A 46 6.37 8.82 7.65
N LEU A 47 5.99 7.76 8.37
CA LEU A 47 6.36 6.40 7.99
C LEU A 47 5.59 6.00 6.73
N LEU A 48 6.20 5.18 5.89
CA LEU A 48 5.58 4.66 4.68
C LEU A 48 5.31 3.17 4.85
N ILE A 49 4.04 2.76 4.75
CA ILE A 49 3.63 1.37 4.98
C ILE A 49 2.71 0.92 3.84
N VAL A 50 3.03 -0.22 3.25
CA VAL A 50 2.23 -0.82 2.18
C VAL A 50 1.24 -1.82 2.75
N ILE A 51 -0.02 -1.72 2.35
CA ILE A 51 -1.10 -2.66 2.72
C ILE A 51 -1.77 -3.16 1.43
N SER A 52 -1.55 -4.41 1.08
CA SER A 52 -1.97 -4.96 -0.21
C SER A 52 -2.80 -6.22 -0.09
N ASN A 53 -3.83 -6.35 -0.91
CA ASN A 53 -4.51 -7.62 -1.15
C ASN A 53 -3.78 -8.36 -2.28
N GLN A 54 -3.34 -9.59 -2.00
CA GLN A 54 -2.64 -10.45 -2.97
C GLN A 54 -3.34 -11.80 -3.10
N GLY A 55 -4.63 -11.73 -3.44
CA GLY A 55 -5.51 -12.91 -3.53
C GLY A 55 -5.16 -13.90 -4.65
N GLY A 56 -4.30 -13.52 -5.59
CA GLY A 56 -3.81 -14.45 -6.61
C GLY A 56 -3.03 -15.64 -6.03
N ILE A 57 -2.50 -15.50 -4.82
CA ILE A 57 -1.86 -16.62 -4.10
C ILE A 57 -2.91 -17.70 -3.81
N ALA A 58 -4.05 -17.34 -3.21
CA ALA A 58 -5.15 -18.27 -2.92
C ALA A 58 -5.70 -18.92 -4.18
N LYS A 59 -5.73 -18.18 -5.29
CA LYS A 59 -6.18 -18.68 -6.59
C LYS A 59 -5.11 -19.48 -7.36
N GLN A 60 -3.93 -19.67 -6.77
CA GLN A 60 -2.80 -20.39 -7.37
C GLN A 60 -2.30 -19.80 -8.71
N ILE A 61 -2.44 -18.48 -8.87
CA ILE A 61 -1.95 -17.76 -10.06
C ILE A 61 -0.48 -17.44 -9.91
N TYR A 62 -0.06 -17.12 -8.69
CA TYR A 62 1.33 -16.88 -8.30
C TYR A 62 1.55 -17.30 -6.85
N THR A 63 2.79 -17.29 -6.40
CA THR A 63 3.19 -17.78 -5.09
C THR A 63 3.49 -16.64 -4.12
N LYS A 64 3.60 -16.98 -2.83
CA LYS A 64 4.08 -16.06 -1.81
C LYS A 64 5.49 -15.56 -2.13
N GLU A 65 6.35 -16.44 -2.63
CA GLU A 65 7.71 -16.12 -3.05
C GLU A 65 7.72 -15.08 -4.18
N ASP A 66 6.77 -15.16 -5.11
CA ASP A 66 6.62 -14.17 -6.17
C ASP A 66 6.31 -12.78 -5.59
N VAL A 67 5.41 -12.70 -4.61
CA VAL A 67 5.07 -11.44 -3.92
C VAL A 67 6.30 -10.89 -3.20
N GLU A 68 7.04 -11.73 -2.50
CA GLU A 68 8.25 -11.32 -1.77
C GLU A 68 9.35 -10.82 -2.71
N LYS A 69 9.48 -11.41 -3.91
CA LYS A 69 10.40 -10.91 -4.94
C LYS A 69 10.01 -9.53 -5.44
N ILE A 70 8.72 -9.29 -5.67
CA ILE A 70 8.22 -7.95 -6.05
C ILE A 70 8.56 -6.94 -4.96
N HIS A 71 8.28 -7.25 -3.71
CA HIS A 71 8.56 -6.34 -2.59
C HIS A 71 10.07 -6.10 -2.40
N SER A 72 10.89 -7.13 -2.59
CA SER A 72 12.35 -7.00 -2.54
C SER A 72 12.87 -6.09 -3.66
N GLU A 73 12.36 -6.23 -4.87
CA GLU A 73 12.75 -5.38 -6.01
C GLU A 73 12.29 -3.93 -5.81
N LEU A 74 11.06 -3.72 -5.33
CA LEU A 74 10.57 -2.38 -4.98
C LEU A 74 11.45 -1.73 -3.91
N LYS A 75 11.82 -2.49 -2.88
CA LYS A 75 12.70 -2.00 -1.82
C LYS A 75 14.01 -1.49 -2.39
N LYS A 76 14.64 -2.24 -3.30
CA LYS A 76 15.88 -1.82 -3.98
C LYS A 76 15.69 -0.54 -4.78
N GLN A 77 14.64 -0.48 -5.60
CA GLN A 77 14.37 0.70 -6.44
C GLN A 77 14.10 1.94 -5.60
N PHE A 78 13.35 1.83 -4.51
CA PHE A 78 13.09 2.94 -3.61
C PHE A 78 14.33 3.35 -2.81
N GLU A 79 15.15 2.40 -2.35
CA GLU A 79 16.39 2.70 -1.62
C GLU A 79 17.39 3.50 -2.48
N ILE A 80 17.49 3.21 -3.78
CA ILE A 80 18.31 3.99 -4.73
C ILE A 80 17.87 5.46 -4.73
N GLU A 81 16.58 5.70 -4.57
CA GLU A 81 15.99 7.05 -4.52
C GLU A 81 16.00 7.67 -3.11
N GLY A 82 16.58 7.00 -2.13
CA GLY A 82 16.62 7.45 -0.74
C GLY A 82 15.29 7.28 0.02
N ILE A 83 14.41 6.42 -0.47
CA ILE A 83 13.10 6.15 0.12
C ILE A 83 13.14 4.85 0.90
N ASN A 84 12.68 4.89 2.15
CA ASN A 84 12.53 3.71 3.00
C ASN A 84 11.07 3.37 3.22
N ILE A 85 10.63 2.22 2.71
CA ILE A 85 9.32 1.65 3.07
C ILE A 85 9.50 0.88 4.37
N THR A 86 8.78 1.28 5.40
CA THR A 86 8.90 0.70 6.74
C THR A 86 8.48 -0.77 6.76
N GLU A 87 7.38 -1.11 6.07
CA GLU A 87 6.91 -2.50 5.99
C GLU A 87 5.98 -2.70 4.79
N TYR A 88 5.98 -3.93 4.26
CA TYR A 88 5.05 -4.39 3.24
C TYR A 88 4.15 -5.46 3.85
N TYR A 89 2.90 -5.10 4.18
CA TYR A 89 1.89 -6.07 4.62
C TYR A 89 1.04 -6.51 3.44
N TYR A 90 0.75 -7.79 3.35
CA TYR A 90 -0.16 -8.29 2.32
C TYR A 90 -1.03 -9.44 2.83
N CYS A 91 -2.23 -9.56 2.27
CA CYS A 91 -3.14 -10.67 2.53
C CYS A 91 -3.06 -11.65 1.36
N PRO A 92 -2.71 -12.93 1.61
CA PRO A 92 -2.62 -13.95 0.56
C PRO A 92 -3.96 -14.61 0.25
N HIS A 93 -5.04 -14.23 0.92
CA HIS A 93 -6.35 -14.87 0.81
C HIS A 93 -7.22 -14.20 -0.27
N HIS A 94 -8.20 -14.94 -0.77
CA HIS A 94 -9.23 -14.42 -1.64
C HIS A 94 -10.61 -14.89 -1.17
N SER A 95 -11.59 -13.99 -1.20
CA SER A 95 -12.95 -14.28 -0.72
C SER A 95 -13.66 -15.39 -1.49
N ASP A 96 -13.26 -15.65 -2.73
CA ASP A 96 -13.80 -16.76 -3.53
C ASP A 96 -13.28 -18.14 -3.09
N VAL A 97 -12.18 -18.17 -2.34
CA VAL A 97 -11.51 -19.41 -1.91
C VAL A 97 -11.73 -19.69 -0.43
N GLU A 98 -11.54 -18.66 0.41
CA GLU A 98 -11.61 -18.79 1.86
C GLU A 98 -11.94 -17.47 2.54
N LYS A 99 -12.40 -17.54 3.79
CA LYS A 99 -12.61 -16.37 4.64
C LYS A 99 -11.32 -16.07 5.41
N CYS A 100 -11.07 -14.77 5.64
CA CYS A 100 -9.97 -14.31 6.48
C CYS A 100 -10.33 -13.00 7.18
N LEU A 101 -9.45 -12.56 8.09
CA LEU A 101 -9.60 -11.29 8.80
C LEU A 101 -8.65 -10.20 8.27
N CYS A 102 -7.79 -10.52 7.30
CA CYS A 102 -6.72 -9.62 6.86
C CYS A 102 -6.97 -8.93 5.52
N ARG A 103 -7.86 -9.48 4.68
CA ARG A 103 -8.16 -8.89 3.36
C ARG A 103 -8.96 -7.60 3.52
N LYS A 104 -8.46 -6.49 2.94
CA LYS A 104 -9.24 -5.24 2.86
C LYS A 104 -10.60 -5.52 2.20
N PRO A 105 -11.72 -5.07 2.73
CA PRO A 105 -11.89 -3.97 3.70
C PRO A 105 -11.69 -4.33 5.18
N GLU A 106 -11.22 -5.53 5.53
CA GLU A 106 -10.87 -5.84 6.91
C GLU A 106 -9.62 -5.07 7.35
N PRO A 107 -9.59 -4.53 8.57
CA PRO A 107 -8.55 -3.61 8.99
C PRO A 107 -7.33 -4.26 9.64
N LEU A 108 -7.27 -5.59 9.75
CA LEU A 108 -6.27 -6.30 10.58
C LEU A 108 -4.82 -5.89 10.27
N LEU A 109 -4.46 -5.77 8.98
CA LEU A 109 -3.08 -5.43 8.62
C LEU A 109 -2.73 -3.99 9.03
N ILE A 110 -3.69 -3.07 8.92
CA ILE A 110 -3.51 -1.69 9.41
C ILE A 110 -3.38 -1.69 10.93
N GLU A 111 -4.25 -2.42 11.64
CA GLU A 111 -4.18 -2.53 13.10
C GLU A 111 -2.84 -3.07 13.58
N LYS A 112 -2.30 -4.08 12.90
CA LYS A 112 -0.96 -4.61 13.20
C LYS A 112 0.11 -3.54 13.08
N ALA A 113 0.07 -2.74 12.04
CA ALA A 113 1.03 -1.66 11.83
C ALA A 113 0.88 -0.55 12.87
N LEU A 114 -0.35 -0.15 13.18
CA LEU A 114 -0.62 0.85 14.21
C LEU A 114 0.00 0.45 15.55
N ALA A 115 -0.21 -0.80 15.95
CA ALA A 115 0.32 -1.33 17.21
C ALA A 115 1.84 -1.49 17.17
N ARG A 116 2.37 -2.11 16.11
CA ARG A 116 3.81 -2.41 16.02
C ARG A 116 4.68 -1.16 16.00
N PHE A 117 4.25 -0.12 15.28
CA PHE A 117 5.03 1.09 15.09
C PHE A 117 4.56 2.28 15.94
N ASN A 118 3.63 2.06 16.86
CA ASN A 118 3.05 3.11 17.73
C ASN A 118 2.58 4.32 16.91
N ILE A 119 1.70 4.06 15.95
CA ILE A 119 1.19 5.06 15.01
C ILE A 119 -0.10 5.68 15.53
N ASP A 120 -0.20 7.00 15.40
CA ASP A 120 -1.39 7.79 15.71
C ASP A 120 -2.35 7.77 14.50
N PRO A 121 -3.50 7.10 14.59
CA PRO A 121 -4.43 7.02 13.46
C PRO A 121 -5.00 8.39 13.07
N ASP A 122 -5.20 9.30 14.04
CA ASP A 122 -5.77 10.63 13.77
C ASP A 122 -4.86 11.51 12.92
N LYS A 123 -3.56 11.19 12.88
CA LYS A 123 -2.54 11.92 12.10
C LYS A 123 -2.05 11.16 10.88
N SER A 124 -2.70 10.05 10.57
CA SER A 124 -2.27 9.14 9.51
C SER A 124 -3.32 9.00 8.42
N PHE A 125 -2.87 8.57 7.24
CA PHE A 125 -3.71 8.49 6.05
C PHE A 125 -3.57 7.15 5.37
N MET A 126 -4.64 6.70 4.72
CA MET A 126 -4.61 5.59 3.76
C MET A 126 -4.90 6.11 2.37
N ILE A 127 -4.01 5.82 1.43
CA ILE A 127 -4.19 6.15 0.01
C ILE A 127 -4.46 4.86 -0.74
N GLY A 128 -5.59 4.81 -1.44
CA GLY A 128 -5.98 3.65 -2.23
C GLY A 128 -6.82 4.03 -3.43
N ASP A 129 -6.86 3.16 -4.41
CA ASP A 129 -7.64 3.34 -5.64
C ASP A 129 -8.99 2.61 -5.59
N ASN A 130 -9.26 1.87 -4.50
CA ASN A 130 -10.45 1.08 -4.33
C ASN A 130 -11.23 1.47 -3.07
N LYS A 131 -12.55 1.35 -3.15
CA LYS A 131 -13.44 1.62 -2.01
C LYS A 131 -13.08 0.81 -0.76
N ARG A 132 -12.63 -0.44 -0.92
CA ARG A 132 -12.23 -1.31 0.19
C ARG A 132 -11.02 -0.76 0.98
N ASP A 133 -10.14 -0.01 0.33
CA ASP A 133 -9.00 0.64 1.00
C ASP A 133 -9.50 1.69 1.99
N ILE A 134 -10.46 2.49 1.55
CA ILE A 134 -11.04 3.56 2.34
C ILE A 134 -11.91 2.99 3.49
N GLU A 135 -12.64 1.92 3.22
CA GLU A 135 -13.44 1.24 4.26
C GLU A 135 -12.55 0.66 5.36
N ALA A 136 -11.44 0.03 5.00
CA ALA A 136 -10.47 -0.49 5.97
C ALA A 136 -9.89 0.64 6.84
N ALA A 137 -9.53 1.76 6.22
CA ALA A 137 -9.01 2.94 6.90
C ALA A 137 -10.01 3.51 7.92
N LYS A 138 -11.26 3.67 7.53
CA LYS A 138 -12.32 4.19 8.39
C LYS A 138 -12.54 3.35 9.64
N LYS A 139 -12.43 2.04 9.54
CA LYS A 139 -12.63 1.11 10.67
C LYS A 139 -11.63 1.33 11.80
N VAL A 140 -10.49 1.95 11.53
CA VAL A 140 -9.42 2.21 12.52
C VAL A 140 -9.15 3.69 12.76
N GLY A 141 -10.00 4.57 12.25
CA GLY A 141 -9.89 6.02 12.46
C GLY A 141 -8.88 6.74 11.57
N LEU A 142 -8.38 6.10 10.51
CA LEU A 142 -7.53 6.75 9.52
C LEU A 142 -8.35 7.62 8.58
N SER A 143 -7.76 8.72 8.12
CA SER A 143 -8.28 9.47 6.98
C SER A 143 -7.98 8.71 5.68
N GLY A 144 -9.01 8.40 4.91
CA GLY A 144 -8.87 7.74 3.61
C GLY A 144 -8.85 8.72 2.45
N ILE A 145 -7.90 8.57 1.54
CA ILE A 145 -7.82 9.35 0.31
C ILE A 145 -7.96 8.39 -0.86
N LYS A 146 -9.08 8.50 -1.57
CA LYS A 146 -9.32 7.68 -2.76
C LYS A 146 -8.81 8.38 -3.99
N ILE A 147 -7.97 7.67 -4.77
CA ILE A 147 -7.48 8.14 -6.06
C ILE A 147 -8.05 7.26 -7.19
N LYS A 148 -7.93 7.72 -8.42
CA LYS A 148 -8.19 6.88 -9.59
C LYS A 148 -7.03 5.88 -9.76
N PRO A 149 -7.28 4.68 -10.31
CA PRO A 149 -6.19 3.75 -10.60
C PRO A 149 -5.08 4.43 -11.43
N ASN A 150 -3.85 4.26 -10.97
CA ASN A 150 -2.64 4.78 -11.61
C ASN A 150 -2.57 6.33 -11.69
N GLN A 151 -3.33 7.03 -10.88
CA GLN A 151 -3.28 8.48 -10.78
C GLN A 151 -1.89 8.95 -10.29
N ASN A 152 -1.45 10.11 -10.75
CA ASN A 152 -0.23 10.73 -10.27
C ASN A 152 -0.31 10.95 -8.75
N LEU A 153 0.59 10.33 -7.99
CA LEU A 153 0.51 10.35 -6.53
C LEU A 153 0.76 11.74 -5.94
N LEU A 154 1.39 12.64 -6.67
CA LEU A 154 1.57 14.03 -6.23
C LEU A 154 0.24 14.77 -6.03
N ASP A 155 -0.82 14.33 -6.69
CA ASP A 155 -2.15 14.95 -6.58
C ASP A 155 -2.74 14.86 -5.16
N VAL A 156 -2.25 13.94 -4.33
CA VAL A 156 -2.74 13.80 -2.95
C VAL A 156 -2.10 14.78 -1.97
N LEU A 157 -0.97 15.38 -2.31
CA LEU A 157 -0.22 16.27 -1.39
C LEU A 157 -1.08 17.38 -0.78
N PRO A 158 -1.96 18.08 -1.53
CA PRO A 158 -2.81 19.12 -0.95
C PRO A 158 -3.76 18.61 0.15
N HIS A 159 -4.03 17.29 0.20
CA HIS A 159 -4.94 16.67 1.16
C HIS A 159 -4.21 16.11 2.39
N ILE A 160 -2.87 16.14 2.39
CA ILE A 160 -2.05 15.64 3.49
C ILE A 160 -1.66 16.81 4.39
N ASN A 161 -2.14 16.78 5.63
CA ASN A 161 -1.76 17.75 6.65
C ASN A 161 -0.50 17.28 7.37
N ALA A 162 0.44 18.17 7.51
CA ALA A 162 1.70 17.88 8.18
C ALA A 162 1.53 17.74 9.70
#